data_eff7be1a66638c4142a4eda1d5e5de08
#
_entry.id   eff7be1a66638c4142a4eda1d5e5de08
#
_cell.length_a   1.000
_cell.length_b   1.000
_cell.length_c   1.000
_cell.angle_alpha   90.00
_cell.angle_beta   90.00
_cell.angle_gamma   90.00
#
_symmetry.space_group_name_H-M   'P 1'
#
loop_
_entity.id
_entity.type
_entity.pdbx_description
1 polymer ?
#
loop_
_entity_poly.entity_id
_entity_poly.type
_entity_poly.pdbx_seq_one_letter_code
_entity_poly.pdbx_strand_id
1 'polypeptide(L)'
;MTQLCSICPRGCGVDRAGGQFGFCAVPDAPVVARAAPHFGEEPCISGTRGSGAVFFSGCNLRCVFCQNRTISRGEHGKEITVAQLRDIFLRLRDEGVHNINLVTPSHYTRQIAEALSGLELGIPVVWNSSGYECVETLRMLNGLVQVYLPDLKYALSEPAARYSAAADYPQVARAAVLEMYRQAGPFRLDDDGILQRGVLIRHLILPQQAENTRRVIDWVGETFAPGQVLFSLMSQYTPVGDLARWPELQHPISPELNDEMYQYLIDSPIADGFYQDLDAATGDMIPAFDGTGV
;
A
#
# COMPACT_ATOMS: atom_id res chain seq x y z
N MET A 1 -21.66 23.74 -5.27
CA MET A 1 -20.31 24.01 -5.80
C MET A 1 -19.68 22.66 -6.09
N THR A 2 -19.26 22.42 -7.32
CA THR A 2 -18.59 21.18 -7.71
C THR A 2 -17.23 21.09 -7.00
N GLN A 3 -17.02 20.05 -6.22
CA GLN A 3 -15.75 19.88 -5.51
C GLN A 3 -14.74 19.23 -6.44
N LEU A 4 -13.78 20.02 -6.92
CA LEU A 4 -12.68 19.54 -7.74
C LEU A 4 -11.75 18.61 -6.95
N CYS A 5 -11.26 17.54 -7.60
CA CYS A 5 -10.49 16.48 -6.97
C CYS A 5 -9.09 16.96 -6.54
N SER A 6 -8.85 16.94 -5.22
CA SER A 6 -7.56 17.20 -4.58
C SER A 6 -7.23 16.17 -3.49
N ILE A 7 -7.80 14.97 -3.61
CA ILE A 7 -7.73 13.94 -2.56
C ILE A 7 -6.31 13.35 -2.39
N CYS A 8 -5.47 13.44 -3.41
CA CYS A 8 -4.11 12.92 -3.38
C CYS A 8 -3.13 13.96 -3.98
N PRO A 9 -1.80 13.77 -3.86
CA PRO A 9 -0.79 14.73 -4.30
C PRO A 9 -0.80 15.03 -5.80
N ARG A 10 -1.51 14.24 -6.62
CA ARG A 10 -1.70 14.56 -8.05
C ARG A 10 -2.48 15.85 -8.28
N GLY A 11 -3.36 16.23 -7.35
CA GLY A 11 -4.09 17.48 -7.41
C GLY A 11 -4.77 17.74 -8.77
N CYS A 12 -5.42 16.70 -9.34
CA CYS A 12 -5.88 16.71 -10.74
C CYS A 12 -6.87 17.84 -11.06
N GLY A 13 -7.61 18.35 -10.06
CA GLY A 13 -8.58 19.43 -10.26
C GLY A 13 -9.75 19.07 -11.19
N VAL A 14 -10.07 17.79 -11.33
CA VAL A 14 -11.17 17.29 -12.16
C VAL A 14 -12.44 17.10 -11.34
N ASP A 15 -13.59 17.18 -11.98
CA ASP A 15 -14.90 16.86 -11.40
C ASP A 15 -15.21 15.36 -11.56
N ARG A 16 -14.76 14.53 -10.57
CA ARG A 16 -15.01 13.08 -10.61
C ARG A 16 -16.48 12.74 -10.47
N ALA A 17 -17.22 13.47 -9.64
CA ALA A 17 -18.67 13.28 -9.48
C ALA A 17 -19.44 13.61 -10.75
N GLY A 18 -18.95 14.57 -11.55
CA GLY A 18 -19.47 14.89 -12.88
C GLY A 18 -18.94 13.98 -14.00
N GLY A 19 -18.28 12.85 -13.67
CA GLY A 19 -17.81 11.85 -14.65
C GLY A 19 -16.45 12.12 -15.28
N GLN A 20 -15.68 13.10 -14.79
CA GLN A 20 -14.32 13.31 -15.25
C GLN A 20 -13.35 12.37 -14.53
N PHE A 21 -12.32 11.91 -15.23
CA PHE A 21 -11.27 11.05 -14.66
C PHE A 21 -9.99 11.84 -14.41
N GLY A 22 -9.42 11.63 -13.21
CA GLY A 22 -8.08 12.11 -12.89
C GLY A 22 -7.00 11.11 -13.30
N PHE A 23 -5.79 11.31 -12.76
CA PHE A 23 -4.65 10.41 -13.00
C PHE A 23 -4.96 8.95 -12.58
N CYS A 24 -5.75 8.73 -11.54
CA CYS A 24 -6.15 7.40 -11.08
C CYS A 24 -7.04 6.62 -12.06
N ALA A 25 -7.62 7.29 -13.06
CA ALA A 25 -8.43 6.72 -14.16
C ALA A 25 -9.72 6.00 -13.71
N VAL A 26 -10.33 6.43 -12.59
CA VAL A 26 -11.57 5.85 -12.05
C VAL A 26 -12.55 6.92 -11.61
N PRO A 27 -13.88 6.60 -11.56
CA PRO A 27 -14.94 7.51 -11.12
C PRO A 27 -14.83 7.87 -9.63
N ASP A 28 -15.76 8.71 -9.16
CA ASP A 28 -15.84 9.07 -7.75
C ASP A 28 -16.38 7.92 -6.89
N ALA A 29 -17.34 7.15 -7.38
CA ALA A 29 -17.82 5.95 -6.72
C ALA A 29 -16.70 4.87 -6.65
N PRO A 30 -16.59 4.13 -5.54
CA PRO A 30 -15.58 3.09 -5.40
C PRO A 30 -15.69 2.01 -6.47
N VAL A 31 -14.57 1.66 -7.09
CA VAL A 31 -14.46 0.52 -7.99
C VAL A 31 -13.61 -0.54 -7.31
N VAL A 32 -14.20 -1.70 -7.06
CA VAL A 32 -13.56 -2.83 -6.38
C VAL A 32 -13.37 -3.99 -7.35
N ALA A 33 -12.15 -4.49 -7.45
CA ALA A 33 -11.79 -5.59 -8.35
C ALA A 33 -11.89 -6.96 -7.68
N ARG A 34 -11.72 -7.02 -6.33
CA ARG A 34 -11.82 -8.24 -5.54
C ARG A 34 -12.00 -7.88 -4.06
N ALA A 35 -12.76 -8.70 -3.34
CA ALA A 35 -12.90 -8.60 -1.89
C ALA A 35 -13.00 -10.00 -1.27
N ALA A 36 -11.88 -10.55 -0.77
CA ALA A 36 -11.80 -11.92 -0.25
C ALA A 36 -10.61 -12.08 0.72
N PRO A 37 -10.58 -13.15 1.54
CA PRO A 37 -9.40 -13.50 2.32
C PRO A 37 -8.16 -13.64 1.43
N HIS A 38 -7.05 -13.06 1.86
CA HIS A 38 -5.76 -13.07 1.18
C HIS A 38 -4.64 -13.45 2.14
N PHE A 39 -3.71 -14.28 1.69
CA PHE A 39 -2.64 -14.86 2.52
C PHE A 39 -1.24 -14.42 2.10
N GLY A 40 -1.13 -13.50 1.15
CA GLY A 40 0.14 -13.06 0.57
C GLY A 40 0.71 -11.77 1.19
N GLU A 41 0.15 -11.26 2.30
CA GLU A 41 0.75 -10.14 3.03
C GLU A 41 1.73 -10.65 4.10
N GLU A 42 2.42 -9.76 4.78
CA GLU A 42 3.32 -10.10 5.87
C GLU A 42 2.66 -11.00 6.92
N PRO A 43 3.42 -11.88 7.61
CA PRO A 43 2.87 -12.82 8.58
C PRO A 43 2.01 -12.17 9.66
N CYS A 44 2.37 -10.97 10.13
CA CYS A 44 1.59 -10.24 11.13
C CYS A 44 0.30 -9.60 10.58
N ILE A 45 0.08 -9.61 9.26
CA ILE A 45 -1.14 -9.13 8.60
C ILE A 45 -2.04 -10.30 8.20
N SER A 46 -1.50 -11.29 7.47
CA SER A 46 -2.27 -12.43 6.97
C SER A 46 -2.53 -13.49 8.04
N GLY A 47 -1.55 -13.78 8.90
CA GLY A 47 -1.65 -14.83 9.90
C GLY A 47 -2.20 -16.14 9.34
N THR A 48 -2.95 -16.86 10.16
CA THR A 48 -3.54 -18.17 9.79
C THR A 48 -4.94 -18.09 9.17
N ARG A 49 -5.65 -16.97 9.39
CA ARG A 49 -7.04 -16.80 8.90
C ARG A 49 -7.13 -15.89 7.67
N GLY A 50 -6.00 -15.35 7.22
CA GLY A 50 -5.92 -14.41 6.11
C GLY A 50 -6.32 -12.99 6.48
N SER A 51 -5.97 -12.08 5.60
CA SER A 51 -6.34 -10.67 5.61
C SER A 51 -7.55 -10.46 4.72
N GLY A 52 -8.62 -9.82 5.19
CA GLY A 52 -9.81 -9.50 4.39
C GLY A 52 -9.50 -8.39 3.39
N ALA A 53 -8.85 -8.75 2.29
CA ALA A 53 -8.32 -7.80 1.32
C ALA A 53 -9.41 -7.28 0.38
N VAL A 54 -9.55 -5.95 0.31
CA VAL A 54 -10.40 -5.24 -0.65
C VAL A 54 -9.51 -4.50 -1.62
N PHE A 55 -9.42 -4.99 -2.85
CA PHE A 55 -8.59 -4.43 -3.92
C PHE A 55 -9.36 -3.38 -4.70
N PHE A 56 -8.96 -2.12 -4.54
CA PHE A 56 -9.54 -1.02 -5.30
C PHE A 56 -8.89 -0.86 -6.68
N SER A 57 -9.72 -0.55 -7.68
CA SER A 57 -9.24 -0.20 -9.01
C SER A 57 -8.79 1.24 -9.11
N GLY A 58 -7.87 1.49 -10.04
CA GLY A 58 -7.19 2.77 -10.17
C GLY A 58 -6.02 2.92 -9.21
N CYS A 59 -5.13 3.87 -9.50
CA CYS A 59 -4.00 4.16 -8.62
C CYS A 59 -3.47 5.57 -8.88
N ASN A 60 -3.19 6.30 -7.81
CA ASN A 60 -2.60 7.64 -7.91
C ASN A 60 -1.09 7.63 -8.23
N LEU A 61 -0.43 6.46 -8.25
CA LEU A 61 1.00 6.35 -8.56
C LEU A 61 1.27 5.65 -9.90
N ARG A 62 0.59 4.52 -10.20
CA ARG A 62 0.64 3.81 -11.49
C ARG A 62 2.07 3.42 -11.91
N CYS A 63 2.85 2.85 -10.98
CA CYS A 63 4.23 2.43 -11.24
C CYS A 63 4.34 1.54 -12.48
N VAL A 64 5.42 1.67 -13.25
CA VAL A 64 5.64 0.90 -14.49
C VAL A 64 5.81 -0.60 -14.24
N PHE A 65 6.30 -0.95 -13.04
CA PHE A 65 6.53 -2.33 -12.57
C PHE A 65 5.43 -2.88 -11.66
N CYS A 66 4.24 -2.29 -11.66
CA CYS A 66 3.17 -2.69 -10.74
C CYS A 66 2.67 -4.10 -11.05
N GLN A 67 2.75 -5.02 -10.07
CA GLN A 67 2.21 -6.38 -10.17
C GLN A 67 0.69 -6.35 -10.38
N ASN A 68 -0.01 -5.42 -9.73
CA ASN A 68 -1.44 -5.21 -9.86
C ASN A 68 -1.80 -4.31 -11.07
N ARG A 69 -1.05 -4.41 -12.17
CA ARG A 69 -1.14 -3.50 -13.33
C ARG A 69 -2.56 -3.37 -13.89
N THR A 70 -3.27 -4.46 -14.04
CA THR A 70 -4.63 -4.49 -14.60
C THR A 70 -5.59 -3.62 -13.82
N ILE A 71 -5.60 -3.75 -12.49
CA ILE A 71 -6.48 -2.94 -11.64
C ILE A 71 -5.91 -1.53 -11.40
N SER A 72 -4.60 -1.36 -11.31
CA SER A 72 -3.99 -0.03 -11.08
C SER A 72 -4.18 0.93 -12.26
N ARG A 73 -4.54 0.42 -13.44
CA ARG A 73 -4.88 1.20 -14.63
C ARG A 73 -6.38 1.52 -14.74
N GLY A 74 -7.21 0.98 -13.83
CA GLY A 74 -8.65 1.17 -13.85
C GLY A 74 -9.38 0.29 -14.89
N GLU A 75 -8.73 -0.78 -15.37
CA GLU A 75 -9.26 -1.63 -16.45
C GLU A 75 -10.26 -2.68 -15.95
N HIS A 76 -10.21 -3.04 -14.66
CA HIS A 76 -11.05 -4.09 -14.07
C HIS A 76 -11.64 -3.64 -12.74
N GLY A 77 -12.82 -4.15 -12.44
CA GLY A 77 -13.53 -3.92 -11.18
C GLY A 77 -14.98 -3.54 -11.43
N LYS A 78 -15.75 -3.58 -10.37
CA LYS A 78 -17.17 -3.21 -10.35
C LYS A 78 -17.35 -1.94 -9.52
N GLU A 79 -18.06 -0.98 -10.06
CA GLU A 79 -18.49 0.20 -9.33
C GLU A 79 -19.52 -0.19 -8.28
N ILE A 80 -19.32 0.26 -7.04
CA ILE A 80 -20.18 -0.03 -5.90
C ILE A 80 -20.53 1.24 -5.12
N THR A 81 -21.61 1.18 -4.38
CA THR A 81 -22.00 2.24 -3.44
C THR A 81 -21.22 2.15 -2.13
N VAL A 82 -21.23 3.22 -1.34
CA VAL A 82 -20.68 3.22 0.03
C VAL A 82 -21.38 2.19 0.93
N ALA A 83 -22.67 1.99 0.76
CA ALA A 83 -23.42 0.96 1.49
C ALA A 83 -22.92 -0.45 1.14
N GLN A 84 -22.74 -0.76 -0.15
CA GLN A 84 -22.18 -2.04 -0.59
C GLN A 84 -20.74 -2.25 -0.10
N LEU A 85 -19.93 -1.19 -0.04
CA LEU A 85 -18.58 -1.27 0.53
C LEU A 85 -18.63 -1.63 2.01
N ARG A 86 -19.57 -1.05 2.76
CA ARG A 86 -19.82 -1.38 4.17
C ARG A 86 -20.25 -2.84 4.34
N ASP A 87 -21.13 -3.34 3.47
CA ASP A 87 -21.58 -4.75 3.49
C ASP A 87 -20.39 -5.71 3.21
N ILE A 88 -19.47 -5.34 2.32
CA ILE A 88 -18.23 -6.10 2.07
C ILE A 88 -17.39 -6.19 3.35
N PHE A 89 -17.19 -5.09 4.08
CA PHE A 89 -16.42 -5.11 5.32
C PHE A 89 -17.06 -6.03 6.38
N LEU A 90 -18.38 -5.97 6.54
CA LEU A 90 -19.12 -6.81 7.48
C LEU A 90 -19.02 -8.29 7.10
N ARG A 91 -19.19 -8.63 5.82
CA ARG A 91 -19.06 -10.00 5.32
C ARG A 91 -17.66 -10.57 5.57
N LEU A 92 -16.61 -9.84 5.23
CA LEU A 92 -15.23 -10.29 5.46
C LEU A 92 -14.94 -10.50 6.95
N ARG A 93 -15.42 -9.59 7.81
CA ARG A 93 -15.36 -9.78 9.27
C ARG A 93 -16.02 -11.09 9.69
N ASP A 94 -17.24 -11.35 9.17
CA ASP A 94 -18.03 -12.54 9.52
C ASP A 94 -17.42 -13.85 8.96
N GLU A 95 -16.62 -13.75 7.91
CA GLU A 95 -15.75 -14.85 7.41
C GLU A 95 -14.58 -15.15 8.35
N GLY A 96 -14.33 -14.32 9.37
CA GLY A 96 -13.36 -14.56 10.43
C GLY A 96 -11.92 -14.18 10.11
N VAL A 97 -11.69 -13.30 9.13
CA VAL A 97 -10.36 -12.77 8.81
C VAL A 97 -9.72 -11.99 9.97
N HIS A 98 -8.39 -11.82 9.95
CA HIS A 98 -7.69 -11.09 11.00
C HIS A 98 -7.93 -9.57 10.98
N ASN A 99 -8.17 -9.00 9.81
CA ASN A 99 -8.34 -7.56 9.60
C ASN A 99 -9.10 -7.28 8.31
N ILE A 100 -9.51 -6.01 8.10
CA ILE A 100 -9.98 -5.51 6.80
C ILE A 100 -8.83 -4.75 6.16
N ASN A 101 -8.28 -5.25 5.06
CA ASN A 101 -7.12 -4.70 4.38
C ASN A 101 -7.53 -3.97 3.09
N LEU A 102 -7.40 -2.65 3.10
CA LEU A 102 -7.79 -1.77 2.01
C LEU A 102 -6.59 -1.55 1.09
N VAL A 103 -6.56 -2.26 -0.03
CA VAL A 103 -5.42 -2.24 -0.96
C VAL A 103 -5.59 -1.16 -2.03
N THR A 104 -4.65 -0.22 -2.09
CA THR A 104 -4.66 0.95 -2.99
C THR A 104 -5.89 1.88 -2.76
N PRO A 105 -6.19 2.28 -1.53
CA PRO A 105 -7.44 2.98 -1.18
C PRO A 105 -7.40 4.50 -1.36
N SER A 106 -6.22 5.11 -1.53
CA SER A 106 -5.95 6.56 -1.38
C SER A 106 -6.91 7.48 -2.13
N HIS A 107 -7.34 7.10 -3.33
CA HIS A 107 -8.23 7.92 -4.17
C HIS A 107 -9.72 7.77 -3.84
N TYR A 108 -10.05 6.90 -2.87
CA TYR A 108 -11.40 6.69 -2.32
C TYR A 108 -11.48 7.00 -0.81
N THR A 109 -10.54 7.76 -0.27
CA THR A 109 -10.47 8.05 1.18
C THR A 109 -11.78 8.56 1.75
N ARG A 110 -12.50 9.44 1.04
CA ARG A 110 -13.79 10.00 1.51
C ARG A 110 -14.86 8.93 1.64
N GLN A 111 -15.03 8.12 0.60
CA GLN A 111 -16.02 7.05 0.54
C GLN A 111 -15.72 5.94 1.57
N ILE A 112 -14.44 5.64 1.77
CA ILE A 112 -14.00 4.68 2.79
C ILE A 112 -14.23 5.23 4.20
N ALA A 113 -13.89 6.49 4.45
CA ALA A 113 -14.15 7.12 5.75
C ALA A 113 -15.66 7.14 6.07
N GLU A 114 -16.51 7.41 5.07
CA GLU A 114 -17.96 7.32 5.20
C GLU A 114 -18.43 5.88 5.50
N ALA A 115 -17.90 4.88 4.78
CA ALA A 115 -18.25 3.47 4.99
C ALA A 115 -17.85 2.97 6.40
N LEU A 116 -16.71 3.44 6.92
CA LEU A 116 -16.22 3.08 8.26
C LEU A 116 -16.88 3.87 9.39
N SER A 117 -17.49 5.01 9.09
CA SER A 117 -18.11 5.87 10.11
C SER A 117 -19.22 5.14 10.87
N GLY A 118 -19.08 5.06 12.20
CA GLY A 118 -20.03 4.37 13.07
C GLY A 118 -20.11 2.85 12.84
N LEU A 119 -19.11 2.25 12.18
CA LEU A 119 -19.01 0.81 11.99
C LEU A 119 -18.06 0.20 13.02
N GLU A 120 -18.58 -0.69 13.85
CA GLU A 120 -17.78 -1.47 14.80
C GLU A 120 -17.46 -2.84 14.21
N LEU A 121 -16.22 -3.01 13.74
CA LEU A 121 -15.76 -4.26 13.13
C LEU A 121 -15.24 -5.25 14.18
N GLY A 122 -14.65 -4.77 15.29
CA GLY A 122 -14.00 -5.63 16.29
C GLY A 122 -12.67 -6.23 15.82
N ILE A 123 -12.24 -5.91 14.60
CA ILE A 123 -10.94 -6.28 14.02
C ILE A 123 -10.29 -5.03 13.40
N PRO A 124 -8.95 -4.97 13.28
CA PRO A 124 -8.26 -3.81 12.72
C PRO A 124 -8.63 -3.53 11.26
N VAL A 125 -8.65 -2.24 10.90
CA VAL A 125 -8.63 -1.79 9.50
C VAL A 125 -7.19 -1.46 9.13
N VAL A 126 -6.71 -2.05 8.03
CA VAL A 126 -5.38 -1.87 7.46
C VAL A 126 -5.48 -0.97 6.23
N TRP A 127 -4.73 0.12 6.22
CA TRP A 127 -4.57 1.04 5.09
C TRP A 127 -3.32 0.70 4.30
N ASN A 128 -3.47 -0.11 3.24
CA ASN A 128 -2.39 -0.64 2.42
C ASN A 128 -2.22 0.24 1.17
N SER A 129 -1.24 1.11 1.19
CA SER A 129 -1.09 2.15 0.19
C SER A 129 0.33 2.29 -0.35
N SER A 130 0.45 3.05 -1.44
CA SER A 130 1.74 3.40 -2.03
C SER A 130 2.53 4.45 -1.23
N GLY A 131 2.01 4.96 -0.12
CA GLY A 131 2.58 6.08 0.64
C GLY A 131 2.46 7.45 -0.04
N TYR A 132 2.00 7.54 -1.29
CA TYR A 132 1.87 8.81 -2.01
C TYR A 132 0.53 9.47 -1.67
N GLU A 133 0.46 10.14 -0.51
CA GLU A 133 -0.78 10.65 0.08
C GLU A 133 -0.65 12.05 0.67
N CYS A 134 -1.73 12.83 0.62
CA CYS A 134 -1.80 14.12 1.29
C CYS A 134 -2.04 13.92 2.80
N VAL A 135 -1.29 14.63 3.63
CA VAL A 135 -1.45 14.61 5.10
C VAL A 135 -2.87 14.99 5.51
N GLU A 136 -3.46 16.01 4.86
CA GLU A 136 -4.83 16.46 5.13
C GLU A 136 -5.86 15.36 4.85
N THR A 137 -5.64 14.57 3.81
CA THR A 137 -6.51 13.45 3.45
C THR A 137 -6.37 12.30 4.47
N LEU A 138 -5.14 11.98 4.88
CA LEU A 138 -4.89 10.98 5.92
C LEU A 138 -5.56 11.34 7.25
N ARG A 139 -5.66 12.62 7.59
CA ARG A 139 -6.34 13.07 8.82
C ARG A 139 -7.83 12.69 8.87
N MET A 140 -8.47 12.49 7.72
CA MET A 140 -9.86 12.00 7.65
C MET A 140 -10.00 10.56 8.17
N LEU A 141 -8.90 9.80 8.21
CA LEU A 141 -8.87 8.41 8.67
C LEU A 141 -8.56 8.25 10.16
N ASN A 142 -8.30 9.36 10.84
CA ASN A 142 -7.92 9.33 12.26
C ASN A 142 -9.01 8.68 13.12
N GLY A 143 -8.67 7.60 13.83
CA GLY A 143 -9.59 6.80 14.62
C GLY A 143 -10.36 5.73 13.82
N LEU A 144 -10.35 5.76 12.49
CA LEU A 144 -11.01 4.78 11.62
C LEU A 144 -10.05 3.65 11.19
N VAL A 145 -8.75 3.95 11.08
CA VAL A 145 -7.70 3.02 10.68
C VAL A 145 -6.78 2.77 11.85
N GLN A 146 -6.48 1.51 12.14
CA GLN A 146 -5.60 1.10 13.22
C GLN A 146 -4.19 0.74 12.73
N VAL A 147 -4.08 0.20 11.53
CA VAL A 147 -2.82 -0.26 10.95
C VAL A 147 -2.57 0.46 9.62
N TYR A 148 -1.42 1.09 9.50
CA TYR A 148 -0.96 1.65 8.23
C TYR A 148 0.12 0.76 7.65
N LEU A 149 -0.03 0.40 6.38
CA LEU A 149 0.87 -0.45 5.61
C LEU A 149 1.35 0.30 4.35
N PRO A 150 2.12 1.40 4.53
CA PRO A 150 2.63 2.17 3.41
C PRO A 150 3.83 1.50 2.75
N ASP A 151 3.87 1.50 1.41
CA ASP A 151 5.13 1.31 0.72
C ASP A 151 5.94 2.62 0.75
N LEU A 152 7.20 2.56 1.12
CA LEU A 152 8.19 3.62 0.93
C LEU A 152 9.09 3.26 -0.25
N LYS A 153 8.57 3.50 -1.47
CA LYS A 153 9.17 3.00 -2.71
C LYS A 153 10.47 3.69 -3.09
N TYR A 154 10.55 5.00 -2.83
CA TYR A 154 11.68 5.81 -3.26
C TYR A 154 12.10 6.81 -2.17
N ALA A 155 13.40 6.88 -1.94
CA ALA A 155 14.05 7.97 -1.21
C ALA A 155 14.66 9.01 -2.15
N LEU A 156 14.79 8.69 -3.44
CA LEU A 156 15.38 9.52 -4.49
C LEU A 156 14.32 9.95 -5.50
N SER A 157 14.38 11.22 -5.92
CA SER A 157 13.43 11.81 -6.89
C SER A 157 13.59 11.26 -8.31
N GLU A 158 14.80 10.85 -8.70
CA GLU A 158 15.06 10.34 -10.05
C GLU A 158 14.29 9.03 -10.32
N PRO A 159 14.46 7.93 -9.54
CA PRO A 159 13.68 6.71 -9.76
C PRO A 159 12.17 6.93 -9.56
N ALA A 160 11.77 7.81 -8.66
CA ALA A 160 10.36 8.16 -8.46
C ALA A 160 9.73 8.81 -9.70
N ALA A 161 10.45 9.76 -10.33
CA ALA A 161 10.02 10.37 -11.58
C ALA A 161 10.02 9.36 -12.73
N ARG A 162 11.08 8.55 -12.83
CA ARG A 162 11.30 7.59 -13.92
C ARG A 162 10.29 6.45 -13.92
N TYR A 163 9.98 5.87 -12.76
CA TYR A 163 9.15 4.67 -12.68
C TYR A 163 7.70 4.93 -12.25
N SER A 164 7.40 6.12 -11.69
CA SER A 164 6.06 6.43 -11.15
C SER A 164 5.58 7.84 -11.51
N ALA A 165 6.32 8.59 -12.34
CA ALA A 165 5.99 9.97 -12.73
C ALA A 165 5.66 10.87 -11.51
N ALA A 166 6.42 10.74 -10.41
CA ALA A 166 6.20 11.40 -9.13
C ALA A 166 7.53 11.85 -8.52
N ALA A 167 8.18 12.88 -9.08
CA ALA A 167 9.47 13.37 -8.62
C ALA A 167 9.47 13.85 -7.15
N ASP A 168 8.30 14.27 -6.67
CA ASP A 168 8.04 14.72 -5.30
C ASP A 168 7.72 13.59 -4.31
N TYR A 169 7.69 12.33 -4.78
CA TYR A 169 7.34 11.18 -3.96
C TYR A 169 8.13 11.10 -2.63
N PRO A 170 9.47 11.28 -2.60
CA PRO A 170 10.22 11.11 -1.36
C PRO A 170 9.74 12.04 -0.23
N GLN A 171 9.49 13.30 -0.55
CA GLN A 171 9.02 14.28 0.43
C GLN A 171 7.59 14.00 0.87
N VAL A 172 6.72 13.68 -0.09
CA VAL A 172 5.31 13.39 0.14
C VAL A 172 5.15 12.13 0.97
N ALA A 173 5.83 11.03 0.61
CA ALA A 173 5.71 9.75 1.30
C ALA A 173 6.26 9.81 2.74
N ARG A 174 7.38 10.50 2.96
CA ARG A 174 7.91 10.73 4.31
C ARG A 174 6.92 11.48 5.19
N ALA A 175 6.33 12.55 4.69
CA ALA A 175 5.31 13.30 5.43
C ALA A 175 4.06 12.44 5.73
N ALA A 176 3.63 11.61 4.77
CA ALA A 176 2.52 10.70 4.94
C ALA A 176 2.81 9.63 6.02
N VAL A 177 3.99 8.99 5.99
CA VAL A 177 4.40 7.99 6.99
C VAL A 177 4.46 8.58 8.39
N LEU A 178 4.98 9.80 8.53
CA LEU A 178 5.00 10.51 9.83
C LEU A 178 3.58 10.78 10.35
N GLU A 179 2.65 11.17 9.49
CA GLU A 179 1.25 11.37 9.87
C GLU A 179 0.58 10.04 10.25
N MET A 180 0.84 8.96 9.51
CA MET A 180 0.36 7.61 9.83
C MET A 180 0.84 7.17 11.21
N TYR A 181 2.14 7.37 11.51
CA TYR A 181 2.69 7.09 12.84
C TYR A 181 2.09 7.97 13.93
N ARG A 182 1.87 9.26 13.66
CA ARG A 182 1.18 10.16 14.60
C ARG A 182 -0.21 9.64 14.97
N GLN A 183 -0.94 9.04 14.03
CA GLN A 183 -2.29 8.51 14.26
C GLN A 183 -2.26 7.14 14.96
N ALA A 184 -1.43 6.23 14.47
CA ALA A 184 -1.38 4.86 14.97
C ALA A 184 -0.50 4.72 16.24
N GLY A 185 0.58 5.49 16.38
CA GLY A 185 1.57 5.33 17.44
C GLY A 185 2.44 4.06 17.27
N PRO A 186 3.17 3.65 18.31
CA PRO A 186 3.99 2.45 18.29
C PRO A 186 3.17 1.20 17.95
N PHE A 187 3.81 0.27 17.22
CA PHE A 187 3.14 -0.97 16.85
C PHE A 187 2.79 -1.85 18.05
N ARG A 188 1.71 -2.61 17.90
CA ARG A 188 1.27 -3.61 18.89
C ARG A 188 0.82 -4.87 18.16
N LEU A 189 1.41 -5.98 18.54
CA LEU A 189 0.99 -7.32 18.16
C LEU A 189 0.10 -7.91 19.25
N ASP A 190 -0.83 -8.78 18.88
CA ASP A 190 -1.52 -9.64 19.84
C ASP A 190 -0.68 -10.89 20.19
N ASP A 191 -1.24 -11.77 21.00
CA ASP A 191 -0.56 -13.00 21.47
C ASP A 191 -0.28 -14.00 20.34
N ASP A 192 -1.00 -13.89 19.21
CA ASP A 192 -0.79 -14.68 17.99
C ASP A 192 0.19 -14.00 17.00
N GLY A 193 0.76 -12.85 17.37
CA GLY A 193 1.68 -12.08 16.53
C GLY A 193 1.01 -11.27 15.43
N ILE A 194 -0.31 -11.06 15.51
CA ILE A 194 -1.07 -10.27 14.52
C ILE A 194 -1.07 -8.79 14.88
N LEU A 195 -0.76 -7.94 13.90
CA LEU A 195 -0.67 -6.49 14.08
C LEU A 195 -2.05 -5.87 14.34
N GLN A 196 -2.22 -5.37 15.56
CA GLN A 196 -3.47 -4.75 15.99
C GLN A 196 -3.47 -3.23 15.79
N ARG A 197 -2.29 -2.61 15.81
CA ARG A 197 -2.11 -1.17 15.69
C ARG A 197 -0.67 -0.85 15.30
N GLY A 198 -0.46 0.22 14.53
CA GLY A 198 0.88 0.72 14.24
C GLY A 198 1.12 0.96 12.76
N VAL A 199 2.39 1.13 12.40
CA VAL A 199 2.84 1.31 11.02
C VAL A 199 3.83 0.20 10.67
N LEU A 200 3.58 -0.48 9.54
CA LEU A 200 4.51 -1.40 8.91
C LEU A 200 4.94 -0.78 7.58
N ILE A 201 6.16 -0.28 7.50
CA ILE A 201 6.71 0.34 6.30
C ILE A 201 7.29 -0.75 5.41
N ARG A 202 6.88 -0.80 4.13
CA ARG A 202 7.41 -1.75 3.17
C ARG A 202 8.33 -1.08 2.17
N HIS A 203 9.40 -1.78 1.78
CA HIS A 203 10.27 -1.35 0.68
C HIS A 203 10.61 -2.52 -0.22
N LEU A 204 10.34 -2.36 -1.52
CA LEU A 204 10.71 -3.33 -2.56
C LEU A 204 12.07 -2.94 -3.16
N ILE A 205 13.04 -3.83 -3.07
CA ILE A 205 14.32 -3.68 -3.75
C ILE A 205 14.07 -3.74 -5.26
N LEU A 206 14.50 -2.71 -5.99
CA LEU A 206 14.43 -2.68 -7.46
C LEU A 206 15.81 -2.93 -8.06
N PRO A 207 15.89 -3.59 -9.25
CA PRO A 207 17.15 -3.80 -9.94
C PRO A 207 17.89 -2.48 -10.16
N GLN A 208 19.21 -2.48 -9.93
CA GLN A 208 20.11 -1.33 -10.07
C GLN A 208 19.77 -0.11 -9.20
N GLN A 209 18.94 -0.29 -8.14
CA GLN A 209 18.52 0.80 -7.26
C GLN A 209 19.06 0.62 -5.82
N ALA A 210 20.26 0.07 -5.65
CA ALA A 210 20.89 -0.14 -4.34
C ALA A 210 20.93 1.15 -3.49
N GLU A 211 21.35 2.28 -4.09
CA GLU A 211 21.43 3.55 -3.38
C GLU A 211 20.04 4.03 -2.91
N ASN A 212 18.99 3.84 -3.72
CA ASN A 212 17.62 4.16 -3.30
C ASN A 212 17.22 3.34 -2.07
N THR A 213 17.51 2.04 -2.07
CA THR A 213 17.20 1.14 -0.94
C THR A 213 17.97 1.56 0.31
N ARG A 214 19.29 1.84 0.22
CA ARG A 214 20.08 2.33 1.36
C ARG A 214 19.48 3.59 1.96
N ARG A 215 19.13 4.59 1.12
CA ARG A 215 18.51 5.84 1.58
C ARG A 215 17.15 5.66 2.22
N VAL A 216 16.39 4.63 1.82
CA VAL A 216 15.13 4.28 2.50
C VAL A 216 15.42 3.71 3.88
N ILE A 217 16.35 2.74 3.98
CA ILE A 217 16.77 2.13 5.26
C ILE A 217 17.32 3.22 6.20
N ASP A 218 18.22 4.07 5.73
CA ASP A 218 18.78 5.18 6.51
C ASP A 218 17.67 6.05 7.09
N TRP A 219 16.74 6.52 6.24
CA TRP A 219 15.68 7.41 6.68
C TRP A 219 14.77 6.76 7.73
N VAL A 220 14.44 5.47 7.58
CA VAL A 220 13.61 4.76 8.58
C VAL A 220 14.37 4.63 9.88
N GLY A 221 15.65 4.20 9.85
CA GLY A 221 16.47 4.02 11.03
C GLY A 221 16.82 5.32 11.77
N GLU A 222 16.96 6.44 11.03
CA GLU A 222 17.18 7.77 11.62
C GLU A 222 15.90 8.40 12.19
N THR A 223 14.73 8.02 11.67
CA THR A 223 13.44 8.62 12.03
C THR A 223 12.75 7.92 13.19
N PHE A 224 12.87 6.60 13.26
CA PHE A 224 12.13 5.78 14.23
C PHE A 224 13.07 4.99 15.14
N ALA A 225 12.81 5.04 16.44
CA ALA A 225 13.50 4.20 17.41
C ALA A 225 12.94 2.76 17.37
N PRO A 226 13.72 1.76 17.86
CA PRO A 226 13.22 0.39 18.07
C PRO A 226 11.88 0.36 18.82
N GLY A 227 10.96 -0.50 18.40
CA GLY A 227 9.62 -0.62 18.97
C GLY A 227 8.61 0.39 18.45
N GLN A 228 8.98 1.31 17.55
CA GLN A 228 8.07 2.31 17.03
C GLN A 228 7.33 1.88 15.76
N VAL A 229 8.05 1.34 14.78
CA VAL A 229 7.49 0.86 13.52
C VAL A 229 8.06 -0.51 13.17
N LEU A 230 7.32 -1.25 12.33
CA LEU A 230 7.86 -2.44 11.67
C LEU A 230 8.38 -2.03 10.28
N PHE A 231 9.45 -2.67 9.82
CA PHE A 231 9.98 -2.48 8.48
C PHE A 231 10.05 -3.81 7.72
N SER A 232 9.51 -3.87 6.50
CA SER A 232 9.56 -5.05 5.64
C SER A 232 10.40 -4.75 4.40
N LEU A 233 11.56 -5.39 4.30
CA LEU A 233 12.40 -5.33 3.11
C LEU A 233 12.04 -6.49 2.18
N MET A 234 11.50 -6.16 1.00
CA MET A 234 10.97 -7.12 0.04
C MET A 234 11.94 -7.33 -1.12
N SER A 235 12.25 -8.60 -1.40
CA SER A 235 13.13 -9.02 -2.51
C SER A 235 12.37 -9.64 -3.69
N GLN A 236 11.04 -9.67 -3.62
CA GLN A 236 10.16 -10.35 -4.56
C GLN A 236 9.89 -9.59 -5.88
N TYR A 237 10.82 -8.74 -6.32
CA TYR A 237 10.64 -8.05 -7.59
C TYR A 237 10.57 -9.05 -8.75
N THR A 238 9.46 -9.02 -9.49
CA THR A 238 9.24 -9.80 -10.71
C THR A 238 8.91 -8.84 -11.86
N PRO A 239 9.60 -8.91 -13.01
CA PRO A 239 9.27 -8.12 -14.18
C PRO A 239 7.86 -8.41 -14.67
N VAL A 240 7.04 -7.36 -14.88
CA VAL A 240 5.67 -7.50 -15.38
C VAL A 240 5.37 -6.47 -16.46
N GLY A 241 4.64 -6.89 -17.49
CA GLY A 241 4.21 -6.04 -18.58
C GLY A 241 5.32 -5.65 -19.56
N ASP A 242 5.07 -4.59 -20.35
CA ASP A 242 6.07 -4.07 -21.30
C ASP A 242 7.04 -3.13 -20.59
N LEU A 243 8.27 -3.59 -20.41
CA LEU A 243 9.38 -2.88 -19.79
C LEU A 243 10.48 -2.48 -20.80
N ALA A 244 10.20 -2.47 -22.12
CA ALA A 244 11.20 -2.15 -23.16
C ALA A 244 11.87 -0.78 -22.95
N ARG A 245 11.17 0.19 -22.36
CA ARG A 245 11.68 1.54 -22.04
C ARG A 245 12.50 1.59 -20.75
N TRP A 246 12.51 0.52 -19.97
CA TRP A 246 13.21 0.37 -18.69
C TRP A 246 13.98 -0.95 -18.65
N PRO A 247 15.07 -1.05 -19.45
CA PRO A 247 15.83 -2.31 -19.60
C PRO A 247 16.39 -2.82 -18.26
N GLU A 248 16.68 -1.93 -17.33
CA GLU A 248 17.12 -2.26 -15.97
C GLU A 248 16.07 -3.03 -15.15
N LEU A 249 14.79 -2.89 -15.51
CA LEU A 249 13.67 -3.56 -14.82
C LEU A 249 13.24 -4.88 -15.49
N GLN A 250 13.92 -5.34 -16.54
CA GLN A 250 13.51 -6.54 -17.28
C GLN A 250 13.94 -7.85 -16.61
N HIS A 251 14.70 -7.78 -15.53
CA HIS A 251 15.20 -8.95 -14.81
C HIS A 251 14.89 -8.81 -13.31
N PRO A 252 14.73 -9.92 -12.58
CA PRO A 252 14.71 -9.91 -11.11
C PRO A 252 15.98 -9.25 -10.55
N ILE A 253 15.98 -8.93 -9.26
CA ILE A 253 17.20 -8.49 -8.57
C ILE A 253 18.22 -9.65 -8.54
N SER A 254 19.51 -9.31 -8.56
CA SER A 254 20.55 -10.34 -8.44
C SER A 254 20.70 -10.80 -6.99
N PRO A 255 21.19 -12.04 -6.76
CA PRO A 255 21.51 -12.52 -5.41
C PRO A 255 22.49 -11.58 -4.68
N GLU A 256 23.49 -11.05 -5.38
CA GLU A 256 24.48 -10.15 -4.79
C GLU A 256 23.84 -8.84 -4.29
N LEU A 257 22.92 -8.27 -5.07
CA LEU A 257 22.18 -7.06 -4.64
C LEU A 257 21.28 -7.38 -3.44
N ASN A 258 20.63 -8.53 -3.43
CA ASN A 258 19.83 -8.99 -2.33
C ASN A 258 20.64 -9.11 -1.04
N ASP A 259 21.77 -9.83 -1.10
CA ASP A 259 22.65 -10.06 0.05
C ASP A 259 23.25 -8.75 0.56
N GLU A 260 23.64 -7.85 -0.34
CA GLU A 260 24.14 -6.52 0.00
C GLU A 260 23.09 -5.70 0.77
N MET A 261 21.83 -5.68 0.31
CA MET A 261 20.76 -4.90 0.96
C MET A 261 20.32 -5.54 2.28
N TYR A 262 20.32 -6.86 2.35
CA TYR A 262 20.08 -7.58 3.59
C TYR A 262 21.13 -7.26 4.65
N GLN A 263 22.44 -7.33 4.28
CA GLN A 263 23.50 -6.99 5.21
C GLN A 263 23.42 -5.52 5.64
N TYR A 264 23.07 -4.61 4.72
CA TYR A 264 22.89 -3.20 5.03
C TYR A 264 21.75 -2.97 6.05
N LEU A 265 20.66 -3.72 5.90
CA LEU A 265 19.55 -3.69 6.86
C LEU A 265 19.99 -4.20 8.25
N ILE A 266 20.71 -5.32 8.29
CA ILE A 266 21.22 -5.90 9.58
C ILE A 266 22.16 -4.94 10.30
N ASP A 267 22.97 -4.18 9.56
CA ASP A 267 23.92 -3.21 10.15
C ASP A 267 23.24 -1.86 10.49
N SER A 268 21.95 -1.69 10.15
CA SER A 268 21.18 -0.48 10.43
C SER A 268 20.59 -0.47 11.86
N PRO A 269 20.11 0.68 12.37
CA PRO A 269 19.43 0.74 13.66
C PRO A 269 17.99 0.17 13.64
N ILE A 270 17.47 -0.33 12.52
CA ILE A 270 16.14 -0.92 12.42
C ILE A 270 16.16 -2.29 13.10
N ALA A 271 15.37 -2.45 14.18
CA ALA A 271 15.36 -3.66 14.99
C ALA A 271 14.15 -4.58 14.75
N ASP A 272 13.06 -4.03 14.23
CA ASP A 272 11.78 -4.71 14.20
C ASP A 272 11.26 -4.80 12.75
N GLY A 273 10.95 -6.02 12.29
CA GLY A 273 10.37 -6.16 10.95
C GLY A 273 10.59 -7.51 10.30
N PHE A 274 10.56 -7.50 8.98
CA PHE A 274 10.60 -8.70 8.15
C PHE A 274 11.59 -8.51 6.99
N TYR A 275 12.14 -9.61 6.57
CA TYR A 275 12.91 -9.73 5.34
C TYR A 275 12.35 -10.90 4.52
N GLN A 276 12.23 -10.73 3.22
CA GLN A 276 11.79 -11.80 2.31
C GLN A 276 12.96 -12.30 1.49
N ASP A 277 13.14 -13.62 1.46
CA ASP A 277 14.10 -14.27 0.59
C ASP A 277 13.70 -14.18 -0.88
N LEU A 278 14.68 -14.35 -1.79
CA LEU A 278 14.46 -14.35 -3.25
C LEU A 278 13.44 -15.41 -3.70
N ASP A 279 13.35 -16.54 -2.99
CA ASP A 279 12.42 -17.62 -3.30
C ASP A 279 10.94 -17.22 -3.09
N ALA A 280 10.68 -16.10 -2.40
CA ALA A 280 9.34 -15.53 -2.28
C ALA A 280 8.84 -14.85 -3.57
N ALA A 281 9.70 -14.67 -4.58
CA ALA A 281 9.35 -14.05 -5.87
C ALA A 281 8.53 -15.01 -6.77
N THR A 282 7.40 -15.52 -6.26
CA THR A 282 6.47 -16.36 -7.03
C THR A 282 5.28 -15.53 -7.50
N GLY A 283 4.78 -15.82 -8.72
CA GLY A 283 3.58 -15.16 -9.25
C GLY A 283 2.28 -15.51 -8.50
N ASP A 284 2.35 -16.47 -7.58
CA ASP A 284 1.18 -17.00 -6.86
C ASP A 284 0.59 -16.04 -5.81
N MET A 285 1.33 -14.98 -5.46
CA MET A 285 0.87 -13.96 -4.53
C MET A 285 -0.07 -12.92 -5.17
N ILE A 286 -0.20 -12.92 -6.51
CA ILE A 286 -1.10 -12.00 -7.21
C ILE A 286 -2.46 -12.69 -7.36
N PRO A 287 -3.52 -12.20 -6.69
CA PRO A 287 -4.82 -12.84 -6.81
C PRO A 287 -5.44 -12.58 -8.19
N ALA A 288 -6.34 -13.45 -8.63
CA ALA A 288 -7.18 -13.18 -9.77
C ALA A 288 -8.13 -12.00 -9.47
N PHE A 289 -8.13 -10.98 -10.33
CA PHE A 289 -9.04 -9.84 -10.20
C PHE A 289 -10.32 -10.07 -11.02
N ASP A 290 -11.11 -11.05 -10.58
CA ASP A 290 -12.27 -11.61 -11.26
C ASP A 290 -13.61 -11.13 -10.70
N GLY A 291 -13.60 -10.16 -9.79
CA GLY A 291 -14.80 -9.67 -9.12
C GLY A 291 -15.27 -10.53 -7.94
N THR A 292 -14.48 -11.52 -7.51
CA THR A 292 -14.84 -12.36 -6.36
C THR A 292 -15.19 -11.50 -5.14
N GLY A 293 -16.36 -11.71 -4.58
CA GLY A 293 -16.85 -11.06 -3.36
C GLY A 293 -17.28 -9.59 -3.54
N VAL A 294 -17.56 -9.13 -4.78
CA VAL A 294 -17.97 -7.74 -5.08
C VAL A 294 -19.41 -7.66 -5.55
#